data_ee512a551afd8318b6ef538b27018b85
#
_entry.id   ee512a551afd8318b6ef538b27018b85
#
_cell.length_a   1.000
_cell.length_b   1.000
_cell.length_c   1.000
_cell.angle_alpha   90.00
_cell.angle_beta   90.00
_cell.angle_gamma   90.00
#
_symmetry.space_group_name_H-M   'P 1'
#
loop_
_entity.id
_entity.type
_entity.pdbx_description
1 polymer ?
#
loop_
_entity_poly.entity_id
_entity_poly.type
_entity_poly.pdbx_seq_one_letter_code
_entity_poly.pdbx_strand_id
1 'polypeptide(L)'
;MNKIDTVYASRVPLYPPRVTPPPKPLNLPQSFIKFLSNPLLAIPESVYHEPLVVLRGPPAIAWVTDPALVKIVLLDRCDEFPQDLLLRRVLGPLFGNGILTSEGRDWRWQHQTVAPLFRHGEILRYVPAMVAGAESAIKAWSAAPPGSTHAIDTAMVRATYHVISNTLLAGDGALIGETMEQGTADYVEGLSWSMAYAALNLPVWLPRPGRRRMHFWESRLRGAVTGLIHARRASPDDHDDLFTRLLGAVDPETSQTMSDEQLVDNLLTFLLAGHHTIAAALTWTLYLTSRAPEWEARMLEEIRQVVPSGPVTGEHIDKLVTVQQVLTESMRLFPPLPVMSRYAAEDVELAGEYIKAGTLIGLPIYVIHRHRKLWDDPDRFDPSRFAPGRDVGYSRYQFM
;
A
#
# COMPACT_ATOMS: atom_id res chain seq x y z
N MET A 1 -25.18 27.58 2.41
CA MET A 1 -25.69 26.22 2.60
C MET A 1 -26.35 25.80 1.29
N ASN A 2 -25.76 24.87 0.57
CA ASN A 2 -26.22 24.48 -0.77
C ASN A 2 -27.52 23.64 -0.64
N LYS A 3 -28.44 23.72 -1.61
CA LYS A 3 -29.69 22.92 -1.63
C LYS A 3 -29.44 21.40 -1.43
N ILE A 4 -28.27 20.91 -1.79
CA ILE A 4 -27.83 19.53 -1.61
C ILE A 4 -27.64 19.20 -0.12
N ASP A 5 -27.10 20.14 0.68
CA ASP A 5 -26.85 19.93 2.11
C ASP A 5 -28.15 19.77 2.92
N THR A 6 -29.25 20.34 2.45
CA THR A 6 -30.55 20.27 3.13
C THR A 6 -31.31 18.97 2.85
N VAL A 7 -31.09 18.35 1.68
CA VAL A 7 -31.78 17.11 1.26
C VAL A 7 -31.17 15.86 1.93
N TYR A 8 -29.89 15.91 2.33
CA TYR A 8 -29.16 14.75 2.86
C TYR A 8 -28.86 14.84 4.36
N ALA A 9 -29.28 15.90 5.06
CA ALA A 9 -29.00 16.15 6.48
C ALA A 9 -29.63 15.15 7.48
N SER A 10 -30.40 14.14 7.03
CA SER A 10 -31.17 13.24 7.91
C SER A 10 -30.82 11.75 7.78
N ARG A 11 -29.64 11.37 7.24
CA ARG A 11 -29.30 9.96 7.05
C ARG A 11 -28.42 9.41 8.18
N VAL A 12 -28.67 8.13 8.50
CA VAL A 12 -27.92 7.36 9.49
C VAL A 12 -26.43 7.35 9.13
N PRO A 13 -25.52 7.74 10.05
CA PRO A 13 -24.08 7.69 9.80
C PRO A 13 -23.61 6.31 9.36
N LEU A 14 -22.73 6.25 8.36
CA LEU A 14 -22.16 5.00 7.89
C LEU A 14 -21.00 4.59 8.79
N TYR A 15 -21.14 3.42 9.43
CA TYR A 15 -20.08 2.73 10.15
C TYR A 15 -19.73 1.45 9.38
N PRO A 16 -18.65 1.45 8.60
CA PRO A 16 -18.25 0.26 7.85
C PRO A 16 -17.72 -0.85 8.78
N PRO A 17 -17.60 -2.08 8.27
CA PRO A 17 -17.01 -3.18 9.01
C PRO A 17 -15.63 -2.82 9.58
N ARG A 18 -15.38 -3.23 10.80
CA ARG A 18 -14.11 -2.97 11.50
C ARG A 18 -13.61 -4.23 12.20
N VAL A 19 -12.31 -4.24 12.47
CA VAL A 19 -11.71 -5.25 13.33
C VAL A 19 -12.09 -4.95 14.79
N THR A 20 -12.54 -5.96 15.53
CA THR A 20 -12.73 -5.87 16.97
C THR A 20 -11.44 -6.30 17.66
N PRO A 21 -10.71 -5.36 18.31
CA PRO A 21 -9.47 -5.69 19.00
C PRO A 21 -9.71 -6.59 20.21
N PRO A 22 -8.78 -7.46 20.59
CA PRO A 22 -8.85 -8.19 21.83
C PRO A 22 -8.69 -7.22 23.03
N PRO A 23 -9.50 -7.36 24.10
CA PRO A 23 -9.47 -6.45 25.24
C PRO A 23 -8.17 -6.53 26.06
N LYS A 24 -7.42 -7.60 25.90
CA LYS A 24 -6.11 -7.83 26.53
C LYS A 24 -5.14 -8.42 25.51
N PRO A 25 -3.82 -8.22 25.70
CA PRO A 25 -2.83 -8.91 24.90
C PRO A 25 -3.07 -10.43 24.87
N LEU A 26 -3.02 -11.01 23.68
CA LEU A 26 -3.23 -12.44 23.48
C LEU A 26 -1.97 -13.22 23.89
N ASN A 27 -2.14 -14.46 24.34
CA ASN A 27 -1.02 -15.38 24.48
C ASN A 27 -0.50 -15.84 23.11
N LEU A 28 0.70 -16.43 23.08
CA LEU A 28 1.40 -16.80 21.85
C LEU A 28 0.57 -17.67 20.89
N PRO A 29 -0.09 -18.78 21.32
CA PRO A 29 -0.92 -19.59 20.43
C PRO A 29 -2.13 -18.80 19.87
N GLN A 30 -2.79 -18.01 20.70
CA GLN A 30 -3.93 -17.18 20.28
C GLN A 30 -3.49 -16.10 19.27
N SER A 31 -2.37 -15.41 19.56
CA SER A 31 -1.79 -14.43 18.65
C SER A 31 -1.47 -15.05 17.29
N PHE A 32 -0.88 -16.23 17.28
CA PHE A 32 -0.54 -16.96 16.05
C PHE A 32 -1.78 -17.29 15.21
N ILE A 33 -2.80 -17.88 15.82
CA ILE A 33 -4.05 -18.24 15.13
C ILE A 33 -4.75 -16.99 14.57
N LYS A 34 -4.83 -15.93 15.39
CA LYS A 34 -5.46 -14.66 14.97
C LYS A 34 -4.66 -13.98 13.85
N PHE A 35 -3.34 -13.96 13.98
CA PHE A 35 -2.46 -13.40 12.96
C PHE A 35 -2.60 -14.08 11.60
N LEU A 36 -2.74 -15.41 11.56
CA LEU A 36 -2.96 -16.17 10.32
C LEU A 36 -4.29 -15.83 9.64
N SER A 37 -5.33 -15.52 10.42
CA SER A 37 -6.64 -15.15 9.87
C SER A 37 -6.69 -13.67 9.47
N ASN A 38 -6.22 -12.78 10.33
CA ASN A 38 -6.08 -11.35 10.08
C ASN A 38 -5.09 -10.76 11.10
N PRO A 39 -3.92 -10.27 10.67
CA PRO A 39 -2.88 -9.72 11.57
C PRO A 39 -3.38 -8.63 12.51
N LEU A 40 -4.36 -7.84 12.10
CA LEU A 40 -4.95 -6.77 12.92
C LEU A 40 -5.68 -7.30 14.18
N LEU A 41 -6.15 -8.55 14.15
CA LEU A 41 -6.78 -9.19 15.32
C LEU A 41 -5.79 -9.52 16.44
N ALA A 42 -4.49 -9.41 16.20
CA ALA A 42 -3.47 -9.60 17.23
C ALA A 42 -3.12 -8.30 17.97
N ILE A 43 -3.61 -7.14 17.52
CA ILE A 43 -3.33 -5.83 18.12
C ILE A 43 -4.34 -5.58 19.25
N PRO A 44 -3.89 -5.43 20.53
CA PRO A 44 -4.81 -5.27 21.65
C PRO A 44 -5.49 -3.90 21.69
N GLU A 45 -6.63 -3.81 22.34
CA GLU A 45 -7.45 -2.59 22.42
C GLU A 45 -6.71 -1.39 23.03
N SER A 46 -5.78 -1.64 23.98
CA SER A 46 -4.96 -0.58 24.58
C SER A 46 -4.22 0.28 23.54
N VAL A 47 -3.82 -0.32 22.42
CA VAL A 47 -3.09 0.38 21.34
C VAL A 47 -3.98 1.43 20.63
N TYR A 48 -5.31 1.31 20.72
CA TYR A 48 -6.25 2.32 20.17
C TYR A 48 -6.40 3.55 21.06
N HIS A 49 -5.81 3.55 22.26
CA HIS A 49 -5.97 4.61 23.28
C HIS A 49 -4.64 5.19 23.77
N GLU A 50 -3.57 4.40 23.73
CA GLU A 50 -2.29 4.77 24.32
C GLU A 50 -1.25 5.12 23.24
N PRO A 51 -0.37 6.13 23.49
CA PRO A 51 0.63 6.60 22.53
C PRO A 51 1.71 5.56 22.22
N LEU A 52 1.99 4.69 23.20
CA LEU A 52 2.98 3.63 23.14
C LEU A 52 2.53 2.47 24.02
N VAL A 53 2.54 1.26 23.49
CA VAL A 53 2.24 0.02 24.23
C VAL A 53 3.36 -0.98 24.05
N VAL A 54 4.11 -1.28 25.12
CA VAL A 54 5.23 -2.22 25.09
C VAL A 54 4.81 -3.58 25.64
N LEU A 55 4.80 -4.58 24.78
CA LEU A 55 4.54 -5.99 25.13
C LEU A 55 5.88 -6.70 25.32
N ARG A 56 6.21 -6.97 26.59
CA ARG A 56 7.47 -7.64 27.00
C ARG A 56 7.30 -9.15 26.99
N GLY A 57 7.26 -9.74 25.82
CA GLY A 57 7.12 -11.20 25.65
C GLY A 57 7.83 -11.68 24.38
N PRO A 58 7.95 -13.00 24.15
CA PRO A 58 8.40 -13.50 22.86
C PRO A 58 7.21 -13.57 21.85
N PRO A 59 7.21 -12.80 20.73
CA PRO A 59 8.14 -11.73 20.42
C PRO A 59 7.86 -10.45 21.24
N ALA A 60 8.90 -9.70 21.61
CA ALA A 60 8.74 -8.38 22.19
C ALA A 60 8.31 -7.39 21.09
N ILE A 61 7.25 -6.63 21.36
CA ILE A 61 6.68 -5.67 20.40
C ILE A 61 6.37 -4.35 21.12
N ALA A 62 6.81 -3.23 20.56
CA ALA A 62 6.40 -1.89 20.97
C ALA A 62 5.49 -1.29 19.88
N TRP A 63 4.20 -1.14 20.17
CA TRP A 63 3.24 -0.49 19.31
C TRP A 63 3.28 1.02 19.52
N VAL A 64 3.59 1.77 18.48
CA VAL A 64 3.71 3.23 18.48
C VAL A 64 2.56 3.83 17.69
N THR A 65 1.75 4.67 18.33
CA THR A 65 0.56 5.29 17.72
C THR A 65 0.58 6.81 17.77
N ASP A 66 1.37 7.41 18.65
CA ASP A 66 1.52 8.86 18.75
C ASP A 66 2.28 9.41 17.52
N PRO A 67 1.73 10.41 16.80
CA PRO A 67 2.37 10.97 15.61
C PRO A 67 3.78 11.53 15.84
N ALA A 68 4.08 12.08 17.01
CA ALA A 68 5.42 12.60 17.31
C ALA A 68 6.39 11.43 17.51
N LEU A 69 5.99 10.35 18.17
CA LEU A 69 6.80 9.16 18.31
C LEU A 69 7.00 8.43 16.97
N VAL A 70 5.98 8.40 16.11
CA VAL A 70 6.11 7.88 14.74
C VAL A 70 7.15 8.66 13.96
N LYS A 71 7.16 10.00 14.08
CA LYS A 71 8.19 10.84 13.46
C LYS A 71 9.60 10.51 13.98
N ILE A 72 9.76 10.32 15.28
CA ILE A 72 11.04 9.92 15.89
C ILE A 72 11.53 8.61 15.28
N VAL A 73 10.68 7.60 15.21
CA VAL A 73 11.02 6.26 14.67
C VAL A 73 11.35 6.30 13.18
N LEU A 74 10.60 7.06 12.38
CA LEU A 74 10.74 7.02 10.92
C LEU A 74 11.73 8.06 10.36
N LEU A 75 12.03 9.13 11.13
CA LEU A 75 12.82 10.23 10.62
C LEU A 75 13.93 10.66 11.58
N ASP A 76 13.58 11.11 12.79
CA ASP A 76 14.54 11.83 13.66
C ASP A 76 15.64 10.90 14.21
N ARG A 77 15.31 9.62 14.46
CA ARG A 77 16.21 8.58 14.99
C ARG A 77 16.15 7.29 14.13
N CYS A 78 15.97 7.43 12.82
CA CYS A 78 15.77 6.30 11.91
C CYS A 78 16.93 5.29 11.92
N ASP A 79 18.15 5.72 12.22
CA ASP A 79 19.32 4.84 12.33
C ASP A 79 19.24 3.88 13.52
N GLU A 80 18.53 4.26 14.60
CA GLU A 80 18.27 3.38 15.75
C GLU A 80 17.09 2.42 15.48
N PHE A 81 16.26 2.71 14.46
CA PHE A 81 15.09 1.95 14.06
C PHE A 81 15.14 1.55 12.58
N PRO A 82 16.13 0.74 12.16
CA PRO A 82 16.27 0.30 10.78
C PRO A 82 15.06 -0.55 10.33
N GLN A 83 15.04 -0.89 9.04
CA GLN A 83 13.98 -1.72 8.46
C GLN A 83 13.87 -3.06 9.17
N ASP A 84 12.65 -3.56 9.28
CA ASP A 84 12.37 -4.83 9.91
C ASP A 84 12.96 -6.00 9.11
N LEU A 85 13.90 -6.71 9.76
CA LEU A 85 14.49 -7.94 9.21
C LEU A 85 13.43 -9.00 8.88
N LEU A 86 12.28 -8.97 9.56
CA LEU A 86 11.15 -9.85 9.29
C LEU A 86 10.59 -9.59 7.89
N LEU A 87 10.34 -8.32 7.55
CA LEU A 87 9.85 -7.92 6.24
C LEU A 87 10.83 -8.37 5.15
N ARG A 88 12.12 -8.12 5.34
CA ARG A 88 13.19 -8.53 4.42
C ARG A 88 13.26 -10.06 4.29
N ARG A 89 13.08 -10.79 5.40
CA ARG A 89 13.04 -12.26 5.40
C ARG A 89 11.85 -12.83 4.62
N VAL A 90 10.71 -12.13 4.65
CA VAL A 90 9.47 -12.55 3.98
C VAL A 90 9.44 -12.14 2.51
N LEU A 91 9.83 -10.92 2.20
CA LEU A 91 9.75 -10.33 0.86
C LEU A 91 11.04 -10.49 0.05
N GLY A 92 12.20 -10.59 0.73
CA GLY A 92 13.51 -10.72 0.09
C GLY A 92 13.60 -11.82 -0.97
N PRO A 93 13.02 -13.02 -0.78
CA PRO A 93 13.05 -14.06 -1.81
C PRO A 93 12.50 -13.60 -3.17
N LEU A 94 11.44 -12.78 -3.19
CA LEU A 94 10.86 -12.28 -4.45
C LEU A 94 11.47 -10.94 -4.89
N PHE A 95 11.66 -9.99 -3.98
CA PHE A 95 12.07 -8.62 -4.29
C PHE A 95 13.58 -8.39 -4.19
N GLY A 96 14.35 -9.41 -3.79
CA GLY A 96 15.81 -9.33 -3.68
C GLY A 96 16.30 -8.12 -2.91
N ASN A 97 17.12 -7.29 -3.53
CA ASN A 97 17.65 -6.03 -3.02
C ASN A 97 17.05 -4.81 -3.76
N GLY A 98 15.76 -4.87 -4.12
CA GLY A 98 15.02 -3.75 -4.71
C GLY A 98 14.76 -2.64 -3.71
N ILE A 99 14.21 -1.51 -4.17
CA ILE A 99 13.99 -0.30 -3.37
C ILE A 99 13.18 -0.51 -2.08
N LEU A 100 12.32 -1.53 -2.04
CA LEU A 100 11.52 -1.86 -0.86
C LEU A 100 12.31 -2.58 0.23
N THR A 101 13.34 -3.32 -0.15
CA THR A 101 14.09 -4.24 0.73
C THR A 101 15.55 -3.85 0.91
N SER A 102 16.06 -2.92 0.12
CA SER A 102 17.40 -2.36 0.24
C SER A 102 17.52 -1.36 1.38
N GLU A 103 18.74 -1.12 1.84
CA GLU A 103 19.07 -0.21 2.92
C GLU A 103 20.30 0.64 2.58
N GLY A 104 20.56 1.65 3.41
CA GLY A 104 21.77 2.44 3.38
C GLY A 104 22.01 3.11 2.03
N ARG A 105 23.21 2.93 1.48
CA ARG A 105 23.65 3.55 0.22
C ARG A 105 22.86 3.05 -0.97
N ASP A 106 22.62 1.73 -1.08
CA ASP A 106 21.91 1.13 -2.20
C ASP A 106 20.48 1.66 -2.28
N TRP A 107 19.80 1.77 -1.14
CA TRP A 107 18.48 2.37 -1.08
C TRP A 107 18.48 3.84 -1.52
N ARG A 108 19.46 4.64 -1.02
CA ARG A 108 19.54 6.07 -1.39
C ARG A 108 19.71 6.27 -2.88
N TRP A 109 20.60 5.51 -3.51
CA TRP A 109 20.82 5.58 -4.95
C TRP A 109 19.56 5.19 -5.73
N GLN A 110 18.96 4.03 -5.42
CA GLN A 110 17.73 3.59 -6.07
C GLN A 110 16.60 4.62 -5.89
N HIS A 111 16.41 5.12 -4.68
CA HIS A 111 15.41 6.15 -4.38
C HIS A 111 15.65 7.45 -5.17
N GLN A 112 16.88 7.94 -5.23
CA GLN A 112 17.24 9.13 -6.00
C GLN A 112 16.96 8.96 -7.51
N THR A 113 17.17 7.76 -8.03
CA THR A 113 16.89 7.43 -9.42
C THR A 113 15.40 7.49 -9.74
N VAL A 114 14.55 6.97 -8.87
CA VAL A 114 13.11 6.82 -9.16
C VAL A 114 12.24 7.96 -8.63
N ALA A 115 12.61 8.64 -7.56
CA ALA A 115 11.80 9.68 -6.94
C ALA A 115 11.37 10.81 -7.88
N PRO A 116 12.18 11.27 -8.86
CA PRO A 116 11.75 12.27 -9.82
C PRO A 116 10.52 11.87 -10.64
N LEU A 117 10.33 10.57 -10.91
CA LEU A 117 9.22 10.04 -11.69
C LEU A 117 7.86 10.12 -10.97
N PHE A 118 7.89 10.28 -9.65
CA PHE A 118 6.69 10.39 -8.82
C PHE A 118 6.37 11.84 -8.44
N ARG A 119 7.01 12.82 -9.08
CA ARG A 119 6.61 14.22 -8.93
C ARG A 119 5.23 14.43 -9.51
N HIS A 120 4.45 15.33 -8.90
CA HIS A 120 3.06 15.59 -9.29
C HIS A 120 2.88 15.81 -10.81
N GLY A 121 3.68 16.67 -11.42
CA GLY A 121 3.61 16.92 -12.87
C GLY A 121 3.88 15.68 -13.74
N GLU A 122 4.80 14.80 -13.30
CA GLU A 122 5.07 13.55 -14.03
C GLU A 122 3.90 12.57 -13.89
N ILE A 123 3.30 12.47 -12.69
CA ILE A 123 2.12 11.61 -12.46
C ILE A 123 0.95 12.03 -13.35
N LEU A 124 0.73 13.34 -13.52
CA LEU A 124 -0.35 13.84 -14.39
C LEU A 124 -0.19 13.43 -15.87
N ARG A 125 1.01 13.17 -16.34
CA ARG A 125 1.26 12.63 -17.70
C ARG A 125 0.69 11.22 -17.89
N TYR A 126 0.50 10.45 -16.81
CA TYR A 126 -0.04 9.10 -16.86
C TYR A 126 -1.57 9.05 -16.81
N VAL A 127 -2.26 10.18 -16.66
CA VAL A 127 -3.74 10.24 -16.62
C VAL A 127 -4.39 9.56 -17.83
N PRO A 128 -3.91 9.71 -19.08
CA PRO A 128 -4.49 8.97 -20.19
C PRO A 128 -4.42 7.44 -20.03
N ALA A 129 -3.34 6.90 -19.49
CA ALA A 129 -3.21 5.46 -19.22
C ALA A 129 -4.14 5.02 -18.08
N MET A 130 -4.35 5.88 -17.07
CA MET A 130 -5.29 5.63 -15.96
C MET A 130 -6.73 5.60 -16.48
N VAL A 131 -7.10 6.53 -17.38
CA VAL A 131 -8.41 6.56 -18.03
C VAL A 131 -8.63 5.30 -18.87
N ALA A 132 -7.65 4.90 -19.69
CA ALA A 132 -7.74 3.68 -20.50
C ALA A 132 -7.92 2.41 -19.63
N GLY A 133 -7.25 2.33 -18.48
CA GLY A 133 -7.41 1.25 -17.50
C GLY A 133 -8.83 1.20 -16.94
N ALA A 134 -9.39 2.36 -16.55
CA ALA A 134 -10.76 2.47 -16.05
C ALA A 134 -11.79 2.11 -17.16
N GLU A 135 -11.62 2.60 -18.36
CA GLU A 135 -12.49 2.30 -19.50
C GLU A 135 -12.49 0.81 -19.85
N SER A 136 -11.34 0.15 -19.74
CA SER A 136 -11.24 -1.31 -19.94
C SER A 136 -12.11 -2.08 -18.94
N ALA A 137 -12.11 -1.70 -17.67
CA ALA A 137 -12.97 -2.30 -16.65
C ALA A 137 -14.46 -2.03 -16.91
N ILE A 138 -14.82 -0.79 -17.26
CA ILE A 138 -16.20 -0.38 -17.58
C ILE A 138 -16.70 -1.17 -18.81
N LYS A 139 -15.87 -1.30 -19.84
CA LYS A 139 -16.21 -2.08 -21.05
C LYS A 139 -16.51 -3.54 -20.71
N ALA A 140 -15.69 -4.15 -19.87
CA ALA A 140 -15.91 -5.53 -19.43
C ALA A 140 -17.23 -5.68 -18.66
N TRP A 141 -17.57 -4.75 -17.78
CA TRP A 141 -18.84 -4.75 -17.04
C TRP A 141 -20.06 -4.52 -17.95
N SER A 142 -19.93 -3.56 -18.89
CA SER A 142 -21.02 -3.24 -19.84
C SER A 142 -21.31 -4.36 -20.83
N ALA A 143 -20.34 -5.22 -21.11
CA ALA A 143 -20.52 -6.39 -21.97
C ALA A 143 -21.17 -7.58 -21.26
N ALA A 144 -21.26 -7.55 -19.93
CA ALA A 144 -21.85 -8.63 -19.15
C ALA A 144 -23.41 -8.58 -19.22
N PRO A 145 -24.07 -9.74 -19.13
CA PRO A 145 -25.55 -9.78 -19.13
C PRO A 145 -26.14 -8.96 -17.98
N PRO A 146 -27.34 -8.36 -18.17
CA PRO A 146 -28.04 -7.64 -17.10
C PRO A 146 -28.26 -8.55 -15.87
N GLY A 147 -27.97 -8.01 -14.68
CA GLY A 147 -28.06 -8.78 -13.42
C GLY A 147 -26.81 -9.58 -13.06
N SER A 148 -25.75 -9.50 -13.87
CA SER A 148 -24.46 -10.09 -13.52
C SER A 148 -23.87 -9.45 -12.26
N THR A 149 -23.17 -10.24 -11.46
CA THR A 149 -22.35 -9.78 -10.34
C THR A 149 -20.88 -9.79 -10.73
N HIS A 150 -20.13 -8.79 -10.28
CA HIS A 150 -18.71 -8.64 -10.58
C HIS A 150 -17.88 -8.63 -9.30
N ALA A 151 -16.77 -9.35 -9.31
CA ALA A 151 -15.75 -9.27 -8.27
C ALA A 151 -14.98 -7.96 -8.46
N ILE A 152 -15.32 -6.94 -7.68
CA ILE A 152 -14.75 -5.59 -7.80
C ILE A 152 -13.24 -5.58 -7.51
N ASP A 153 -12.79 -6.33 -6.51
CA ASP A 153 -11.38 -6.49 -6.17
C ASP A 153 -10.56 -7.01 -7.35
N THR A 154 -11.00 -8.06 -8.00
CA THR A 154 -10.35 -8.63 -9.18
C THR A 154 -10.34 -7.65 -10.35
N ALA A 155 -11.45 -6.93 -10.56
CA ALA A 155 -11.53 -5.92 -11.61
C ALA A 155 -10.56 -4.74 -11.36
N MET A 156 -10.43 -4.29 -10.10
CA MET A 156 -9.49 -3.23 -9.73
C MET A 156 -8.03 -3.69 -9.86
N VAL A 157 -7.71 -4.93 -9.49
CA VAL A 157 -6.37 -5.50 -9.71
C VAL A 157 -6.00 -5.50 -11.20
N ARG A 158 -6.91 -5.92 -12.08
CA ARG A 158 -6.68 -5.91 -13.54
C ARG A 158 -6.53 -4.50 -14.10
N ALA A 159 -7.40 -3.59 -13.70
CA ALA A 159 -7.36 -2.20 -14.16
C ALA A 159 -6.04 -1.51 -13.74
N THR A 160 -5.64 -1.67 -12.48
CA THR A 160 -4.39 -1.09 -11.97
C THR A 160 -3.15 -1.76 -12.54
N TYR A 161 -3.18 -3.07 -12.79
CA TYR A 161 -2.10 -3.74 -13.51
C TYR A 161 -1.96 -3.21 -14.94
N HIS A 162 -3.06 -3.00 -15.66
CA HIS A 162 -3.05 -2.40 -16.98
C HIS A 162 -2.41 -1.00 -16.97
N VAL A 163 -2.77 -0.17 -15.98
CA VAL A 163 -2.17 1.16 -15.81
C VAL A 163 -0.67 1.06 -15.60
N ILE A 164 -0.22 0.22 -14.63
CA ILE A 164 1.20 0.13 -14.30
C ILE A 164 2.02 -0.47 -15.43
N SER A 165 1.48 -1.45 -16.16
CA SER A 165 2.08 -2.03 -17.36
C SER A 165 2.33 -0.98 -18.44
N ASN A 166 1.34 -0.10 -18.70
CA ASN A 166 1.46 0.93 -19.72
C ASN A 166 2.34 2.11 -19.29
N THR A 167 2.43 2.41 -17.99
CA THR A 167 3.20 3.56 -17.50
C THR A 167 4.64 3.22 -17.14
N LEU A 168 4.88 2.04 -16.59
CA LEU A 168 6.23 1.61 -16.20
C LEU A 168 6.98 0.88 -17.30
N LEU A 169 6.26 0.15 -18.16
CA LEU A 169 6.83 -0.77 -19.15
C LEU A 169 6.42 -0.44 -20.58
N ALA A 170 5.85 0.75 -20.83
CA ALA A 170 5.33 1.16 -22.15
C ALA A 170 4.46 0.10 -22.86
N GLY A 171 3.75 -0.72 -22.09
CA GLY A 171 2.90 -1.81 -22.59
C GLY A 171 3.56 -3.20 -22.65
N ASP A 172 4.87 -3.33 -22.53
CA ASP A 172 5.59 -4.61 -22.54
C ASP A 172 5.11 -5.56 -21.43
N GLY A 173 4.56 -5.01 -20.34
CA GLY A 173 3.98 -5.78 -19.25
C GLY A 173 2.81 -6.67 -19.66
N ALA A 174 2.17 -6.41 -20.80
CA ALA A 174 1.14 -7.27 -21.36
C ALA A 174 1.67 -8.68 -21.69
N LEU A 175 2.95 -8.80 -22.04
CA LEU A 175 3.61 -10.07 -22.35
C LEU A 175 3.69 -11.01 -21.13
N ILE A 176 3.68 -10.44 -19.93
CA ILE A 176 3.79 -11.20 -18.68
C ILE A 176 2.52 -11.10 -17.83
N GLY A 177 1.47 -10.44 -18.33
CA GLY A 177 0.25 -10.11 -17.57
C GLY A 177 -0.41 -11.31 -16.90
N GLU A 178 -0.60 -12.41 -17.63
CA GLU A 178 -1.19 -13.65 -17.08
C GLU A 178 -0.30 -14.25 -15.97
N THR A 179 1.01 -14.29 -16.18
CA THR A 179 1.98 -14.77 -15.18
C THR A 179 1.94 -13.90 -13.94
N MET A 180 1.81 -12.58 -14.11
CA MET A 180 1.73 -11.63 -12.99
C MET A 180 0.42 -11.77 -12.23
N GLU A 181 -0.74 -11.88 -12.90
CA GLU A 181 -2.05 -12.03 -12.27
C GLU A 181 -2.11 -13.29 -11.40
N GLN A 182 -1.78 -14.44 -11.98
CA GLN A 182 -1.81 -15.74 -11.28
C GLN A 182 -0.72 -15.83 -10.20
N GLY A 183 0.52 -15.46 -10.56
CA GLY A 183 1.68 -15.59 -9.68
C GLY A 183 1.59 -14.72 -8.45
N THR A 184 1.06 -13.52 -8.60
CA THR A 184 0.93 -12.60 -7.47
C THR A 184 -0.15 -13.04 -6.51
N ALA A 185 -1.32 -13.48 -7.00
CA ALA A 185 -2.40 -13.98 -6.15
C ALA A 185 -1.92 -15.17 -5.30
N ASP A 186 -1.27 -16.14 -5.94
CA ASP A 186 -0.74 -17.33 -5.28
C ASP A 186 0.41 -17.03 -4.30
N TYR A 187 1.25 -16.04 -4.62
CA TYR A 187 2.34 -15.62 -3.75
C TYR A 187 1.80 -14.92 -2.49
N VAL A 188 0.84 -14.01 -2.65
CA VAL A 188 0.21 -13.27 -1.55
C VAL A 188 -0.52 -14.22 -0.59
N GLU A 189 -1.20 -15.25 -1.09
CA GLU A 189 -1.84 -16.27 -0.23
C GLU A 189 -0.85 -16.94 0.73
N GLY A 190 0.38 -17.19 0.26
CA GLY A 190 1.45 -17.78 1.07
C GLY A 190 2.11 -16.83 2.09
N LEU A 191 1.91 -15.51 1.95
CA LEU A 191 2.60 -14.52 2.78
C LEU A 191 2.21 -14.61 4.26
N SER A 192 0.94 -14.86 4.60
CA SER A 192 0.48 -14.94 6.00
C SER A 192 1.26 -15.99 6.79
N TRP A 193 1.48 -17.18 6.21
CA TRP A 193 2.30 -18.21 6.83
C TRP A 193 3.77 -17.79 6.93
N SER A 194 4.31 -17.15 5.90
CA SER A 194 5.68 -16.67 5.89
C SER A 194 5.92 -15.62 6.97
N MET A 195 4.98 -14.67 7.11
CA MET A 195 5.02 -13.64 8.15
C MET A 195 4.89 -14.24 9.56
N ALA A 196 3.98 -15.20 9.76
CA ALA A 196 3.81 -15.86 11.06
C ALA A 196 5.07 -16.63 11.50
N TYR A 197 5.70 -17.36 10.56
CA TYR A 197 6.96 -18.08 10.82
C TYR A 197 8.12 -17.11 11.11
N ALA A 198 8.18 -16.01 10.38
CA ALA A 198 9.19 -14.99 10.59
C ALA A 198 8.99 -14.26 11.93
N ALA A 199 7.76 -13.91 12.30
CA ALA A 199 7.43 -13.28 13.58
C ALA A 199 7.78 -14.16 14.79
N LEU A 200 7.66 -15.47 14.66
CA LEU A 200 8.08 -16.45 15.69
C LEU A 200 9.58 -16.81 15.59
N ASN A 201 10.31 -16.16 14.69
CA ASN A 201 11.72 -16.47 14.42
C ASN A 201 12.00 -17.97 14.16
N LEU A 202 11.04 -18.67 13.51
CA LEU A 202 11.20 -20.07 13.16
C LEU A 202 12.25 -20.26 12.08
N PRO A 203 13.05 -21.34 12.12
CA PRO A 203 14.06 -21.62 11.10
C PRO A 203 13.46 -21.72 9.68
N VAL A 204 14.15 -21.17 8.67
CA VAL A 204 13.69 -21.16 7.27
C VAL A 204 13.51 -22.57 6.69
N TRP A 205 14.28 -23.56 7.18
CA TRP A 205 14.18 -24.94 6.73
C TRP A 205 12.90 -25.66 7.20
N LEU A 206 12.23 -25.14 8.23
CA LEU A 206 11.02 -25.77 8.76
C LEU A 206 9.91 -25.77 7.71
N PRO A 207 9.26 -26.93 7.45
CA PRO A 207 8.18 -27.03 6.48
C PRO A 207 7.02 -26.08 6.82
N ARG A 208 6.53 -25.33 5.83
CA ARG A 208 5.37 -24.43 5.99
C ARG A 208 4.40 -24.59 4.83
N PRO A 209 3.10 -24.40 5.06
CA PRO A 209 2.10 -24.38 3.98
C PRO A 209 2.46 -23.35 2.90
N GLY A 210 2.21 -23.70 1.64
CA GLY A 210 2.42 -22.80 0.50
C GLY A 210 3.88 -22.61 0.04
N ARG A 211 4.90 -23.08 0.78
CA ARG A 211 6.32 -22.83 0.46
C ARG A 211 6.70 -23.22 -0.96
N ARG A 212 6.29 -24.43 -1.41
CA ARG A 212 6.61 -24.91 -2.77
C ARG A 212 5.97 -24.05 -3.85
N ARG A 213 4.71 -23.64 -3.62
CA ARG A 213 3.96 -22.78 -4.54
C ARG A 213 4.57 -21.38 -4.61
N MET A 214 4.93 -20.78 -3.46
CA MET A 214 5.65 -19.52 -3.42
C MET A 214 6.98 -19.58 -4.20
N HIS A 215 7.80 -20.59 -3.96
CA HIS A 215 9.08 -20.74 -4.64
C HIS A 215 8.94 -20.98 -6.16
N PHE A 216 7.91 -21.71 -6.57
CA PHE A 216 7.57 -21.88 -7.99
C PHE A 216 7.25 -20.52 -8.65
N TRP A 217 6.38 -19.71 -8.01
CA TRP A 217 6.01 -18.41 -8.55
C TRP A 217 7.12 -17.37 -8.48
N GLU A 218 7.91 -17.37 -7.41
CA GLU A 218 9.12 -16.57 -7.30
C GLU A 218 10.03 -16.76 -8.52
N SER A 219 10.37 -18.00 -8.83
CA SER A 219 11.21 -18.32 -9.99
C SER A 219 10.56 -17.90 -11.32
N ARG A 220 9.24 -18.11 -11.47
CA ARG A 220 8.52 -17.75 -12.71
C ARG A 220 8.40 -16.24 -12.90
N LEU A 221 8.07 -15.51 -11.86
CA LEU A 221 7.94 -14.05 -11.90
C LEU A 221 9.30 -13.40 -12.21
N ARG A 222 10.35 -13.83 -11.52
CA ARG A 222 11.72 -13.35 -11.79
C ARG A 222 12.15 -13.68 -13.20
N GLY A 223 11.91 -14.89 -13.68
CA GLY A 223 12.22 -15.30 -15.05
C GLY A 223 11.48 -14.50 -16.12
N ALA A 224 10.20 -14.21 -15.90
CA ALA A 224 9.39 -13.40 -16.80
C ALA A 224 9.95 -11.96 -16.93
N VAL A 225 10.29 -11.33 -15.80
CA VAL A 225 10.88 -9.98 -15.80
C VAL A 225 12.29 -9.98 -16.39
N THR A 226 13.09 -11.02 -16.14
CA THR A 226 14.41 -11.18 -16.81
C THR A 226 14.25 -11.23 -18.33
N GLY A 227 13.25 -11.97 -18.81
CA GLY A 227 12.92 -12.00 -20.25
C GLY A 227 12.59 -10.63 -20.83
N LEU A 228 11.83 -9.80 -20.11
CA LEU A 228 11.55 -8.41 -20.52
C LEU A 228 12.82 -7.56 -20.60
N ILE A 229 13.74 -7.69 -19.63
CA ILE A 229 14.99 -6.94 -19.62
C ILE A 229 15.83 -7.30 -20.84
N HIS A 230 15.95 -8.59 -21.16
CA HIS A 230 16.70 -9.03 -22.32
C HIS A 230 16.04 -8.57 -23.65
N ALA A 231 14.71 -8.64 -23.75
CA ALA A 231 13.97 -8.18 -24.92
C ALA A 231 14.17 -6.68 -25.15
N ARG A 232 14.04 -5.83 -24.11
CA ARG A 232 14.22 -4.39 -24.19
C ARG A 232 15.66 -4.00 -24.59
N ARG A 233 16.68 -4.72 -24.07
CA ARG A 233 18.08 -4.50 -24.47
C ARG A 233 18.39 -4.90 -25.90
N ALA A 234 17.70 -5.93 -26.40
CA ALA A 234 17.88 -6.41 -27.77
C ALA A 234 17.23 -5.47 -28.81
N SER A 235 16.18 -4.76 -28.42
CA SER A 235 15.46 -3.78 -29.24
C SER A 235 15.26 -2.49 -28.43
N PRO A 236 16.29 -1.64 -28.33
CA PRO A 236 16.19 -0.38 -27.60
C PRO A 236 15.33 0.59 -28.40
N ASP A 237 14.04 0.61 -28.11
CA ASP A 237 13.11 1.62 -28.59
C ASP A 237 13.23 2.88 -27.73
N ASP A 238 12.88 4.03 -28.31
CA ASP A 238 12.94 5.33 -27.62
C ASP A 238 11.69 5.52 -26.72
N HIS A 239 11.62 4.71 -25.64
CA HIS A 239 10.56 4.78 -24.65
C HIS A 239 10.97 5.69 -23.47
N ASP A 240 10.16 6.69 -23.16
CA ASP A 240 10.31 7.50 -21.94
C ASP A 240 9.47 6.90 -20.80
N ASP A 241 9.86 5.70 -20.34
CA ASP A 241 9.23 4.98 -19.25
C ASP A 241 10.21 4.74 -18.07
N LEU A 242 9.67 4.29 -16.92
CA LEU A 242 10.50 3.97 -15.75
C LEU A 242 11.53 2.88 -16.09
N PHE A 243 11.17 1.89 -16.87
CA PHE A 243 12.04 0.79 -17.21
C PHE A 243 13.29 1.27 -17.97
N THR A 244 13.11 2.12 -19.00
CA THR A 244 14.22 2.73 -19.75
C THR A 244 15.11 3.57 -18.84
N ARG A 245 14.51 4.33 -17.92
CA ARG A 245 15.27 5.12 -16.94
C ARG A 245 16.08 4.28 -15.97
N LEU A 246 15.54 3.15 -15.52
CA LEU A 246 16.28 2.19 -14.67
C LEU A 246 17.42 1.52 -15.44
N LEU A 247 17.21 1.15 -16.72
CA LEU A 247 18.26 0.58 -17.58
C LEU A 247 19.42 1.56 -17.79
N GLY A 248 19.13 2.85 -17.91
CA GLY A 248 20.12 3.92 -18.07
C GLY A 248 20.66 4.53 -16.79
N ALA A 249 20.16 4.09 -15.61
CA ALA A 249 20.58 4.67 -14.35
C ALA A 249 22.03 4.36 -14.03
N VAL A 250 22.82 5.41 -13.72
CA VAL A 250 24.23 5.30 -13.35
C VAL A 250 24.40 5.77 -11.91
N ASP A 251 25.02 4.96 -11.08
CA ASP A 251 25.39 5.32 -9.72
C ASP A 251 26.47 6.44 -9.77
N PRO A 252 26.21 7.62 -9.22
CA PRO A 252 27.14 8.74 -9.31
C PRO A 252 28.46 8.52 -8.55
N GLU A 253 28.50 7.58 -7.60
CA GLU A 253 29.72 7.30 -6.82
C GLU A 253 30.59 6.23 -7.47
N THR A 254 29.98 5.19 -8.07
CA THR A 254 30.71 4.06 -8.65
C THR A 254 30.79 4.10 -10.17
N SER A 255 29.99 4.96 -10.82
CA SER A 255 29.79 5.00 -12.28
C SER A 255 29.30 3.66 -12.88
N GLN A 256 28.70 2.82 -12.06
CA GLN A 256 28.13 1.54 -12.49
C GLN A 256 26.63 1.68 -12.79
N THR A 257 26.15 0.92 -13.76
CA THR A 257 24.72 0.76 -14.03
C THR A 257 24.12 -0.32 -13.13
N MET A 258 22.78 -0.37 -13.02
CA MET A 258 22.09 -1.47 -12.33
C MET A 258 22.41 -2.80 -13.01
N SER A 259 22.76 -3.80 -12.21
CA SER A 259 22.85 -5.19 -12.68
C SER A 259 21.47 -5.71 -13.10
N ASP A 260 21.43 -6.79 -13.89
CA ASP A 260 20.16 -7.43 -14.27
C ASP A 260 19.37 -7.89 -13.04
N GLU A 261 20.04 -8.35 -12.00
CA GLU A 261 19.42 -8.75 -10.75
C GLU A 261 18.76 -7.55 -10.04
N GLN A 262 19.46 -6.42 -9.92
CA GLN A 262 18.89 -5.20 -9.35
C GLN A 262 17.73 -4.65 -10.17
N LEU A 263 17.79 -4.78 -11.51
CA LEU A 263 16.68 -4.40 -12.39
C LEU A 263 15.46 -5.29 -12.17
N VAL A 264 15.64 -6.63 -12.09
CA VAL A 264 14.57 -7.58 -11.78
C VAL A 264 13.93 -7.26 -10.42
N ASP A 265 14.76 -7.03 -9.39
CA ASP A 265 14.32 -6.71 -8.03
C ASP A 265 13.45 -5.44 -7.99
N ASN A 266 13.88 -4.40 -8.68
CA ASN A 266 13.14 -3.14 -8.74
C ASN A 266 11.88 -3.23 -9.58
N LEU A 267 11.93 -3.84 -10.77
CA LEU A 267 10.75 -3.98 -11.62
C LEU A 267 9.67 -4.84 -10.94
N LEU A 268 10.05 -5.95 -10.30
CA LEU A 268 9.09 -6.74 -9.49
C LEU A 268 8.51 -5.93 -8.35
N THR A 269 9.35 -5.15 -7.65
CA THR A 269 8.88 -4.27 -6.58
C THR A 269 7.82 -3.29 -7.09
N PHE A 270 8.08 -2.58 -8.19
CA PHE A 270 7.13 -1.61 -8.74
C PHE A 270 5.87 -2.28 -9.28
N LEU A 271 6.01 -3.40 -10.00
CA LEU A 271 4.87 -4.12 -10.55
C LEU A 271 3.94 -4.62 -9.44
N LEU A 272 4.49 -5.29 -8.41
CA LEU A 272 3.65 -5.88 -7.36
C LEU A 272 3.13 -4.84 -6.37
N ALA A 273 4.00 -3.95 -5.87
CA ALA A 273 3.59 -2.95 -4.90
C ALA A 273 2.62 -1.93 -5.49
N GLY A 274 2.81 -1.56 -6.77
CA GLY A 274 2.08 -0.48 -7.41
C GLY A 274 0.63 -0.83 -7.80
N HIS A 275 0.30 -2.09 -8.13
CA HIS A 275 -1.08 -2.39 -8.53
C HIS A 275 -1.96 -2.90 -7.39
N HIS A 276 -1.47 -3.75 -6.50
CA HIS A 276 -2.29 -4.31 -5.42
C HIS A 276 -2.74 -3.27 -4.39
N THR A 277 -1.87 -2.35 -4.01
CA THR A 277 -2.20 -1.30 -3.02
C THR A 277 -3.23 -0.32 -3.57
N ILE A 278 -3.08 0.10 -4.83
CA ILE A 278 -4.04 0.98 -5.51
C ILE A 278 -5.37 0.25 -5.72
N ALA A 279 -5.35 -1.02 -6.15
CA ALA A 279 -6.56 -1.83 -6.31
C ALA A 279 -7.34 -1.96 -5.00
N ALA A 280 -6.66 -2.18 -3.87
CA ALA A 280 -7.29 -2.23 -2.55
C ALA A 280 -7.93 -0.88 -2.18
N ALA A 281 -7.23 0.24 -2.39
CA ALA A 281 -7.77 1.58 -2.13
C ALA A 281 -9.03 1.85 -2.97
N LEU A 282 -9.00 1.54 -4.26
CA LEU A 282 -10.15 1.70 -5.15
C LEU A 282 -11.33 0.78 -4.78
N THR A 283 -11.05 -0.47 -4.45
CA THR A 283 -12.07 -1.44 -4.02
C THR A 283 -12.83 -0.96 -2.79
N TRP A 284 -12.11 -0.52 -1.75
CA TRP A 284 -12.72 0.02 -0.54
C TRP A 284 -13.43 1.35 -0.78
N THR A 285 -12.91 2.20 -1.65
CA THR A 285 -13.56 3.46 -2.03
C THR A 285 -14.90 3.19 -2.72
N LEU A 286 -14.94 2.28 -3.69
CA LEU A 286 -16.19 1.89 -4.38
C LEU A 286 -17.19 1.26 -3.41
N TYR A 287 -16.73 0.40 -2.49
CA TYR A 287 -17.58 -0.16 -1.45
C TYR A 287 -18.21 0.91 -0.57
N LEU A 288 -17.39 1.84 -0.03
CA LEU A 288 -17.89 2.91 0.84
C LEU A 288 -18.84 3.86 0.10
N THR A 289 -18.50 4.23 -1.13
CA THR A 289 -19.35 5.10 -1.97
C THR A 289 -20.69 4.45 -2.25
N SER A 290 -20.73 3.15 -2.58
CA SER A 290 -22.00 2.41 -2.79
C SER A 290 -22.91 2.36 -1.55
N ARG A 291 -22.33 2.57 -0.35
CA ARG A 291 -23.06 2.59 0.93
C ARG A 291 -23.37 4.02 1.42
N ALA A 292 -22.84 5.03 0.76
CA ALA A 292 -22.97 6.46 1.11
C ALA A 292 -23.50 7.28 -0.10
N PRO A 293 -24.77 7.10 -0.49
CA PRO A 293 -25.34 7.70 -1.69
C PRO A 293 -25.30 9.24 -1.69
N GLU A 294 -25.22 9.88 -0.54
CA GLU A 294 -25.01 11.33 -0.44
C GLU A 294 -23.62 11.75 -0.94
N TRP A 295 -22.59 10.97 -0.68
CA TRP A 295 -21.24 11.22 -1.18
C TRP A 295 -21.11 10.85 -2.66
N GLU A 296 -21.75 9.77 -3.09
CA GLU A 296 -21.86 9.42 -4.51
C GLU A 296 -22.48 10.56 -5.32
N ALA A 297 -23.61 11.11 -4.85
CA ALA A 297 -24.29 12.22 -5.53
C ALA A 297 -23.42 13.48 -5.61
N ARG A 298 -22.68 13.82 -4.53
CA ARG A 298 -21.74 14.96 -4.52
C ARG A 298 -20.55 14.74 -5.49
N MET A 299 -19.98 13.55 -5.51
CA MET A 299 -18.91 13.22 -6.45
C MET A 299 -19.39 13.31 -7.90
N LEU A 300 -20.56 12.76 -8.21
CA LEU A 300 -21.12 12.81 -9.56
C LEU A 300 -21.43 14.25 -10.00
N GLU A 301 -21.93 15.10 -9.09
CA GLU A 301 -22.18 16.51 -9.38
C GLU A 301 -20.88 17.26 -9.63
N GLU A 302 -19.85 17.06 -8.81
CA GLU A 302 -18.52 17.65 -9.02
C GLU A 302 -17.92 17.22 -10.36
N ILE A 303 -17.98 15.93 -10.68
CA ILE A 303 -17.44 15.38 -11.94
C ILE A 303 -18.15 16.03 -13.13
N ARG A 304 -19.48 16.20 -13.11
CA ARG A 304 -20.23 16.86 -14.19
C ARG A 304 -19.82 18.33 -14.37
N GLN A 305 -19.48 19.02 -13.28
CA GLN A 305 -19.04 20.42 -13.32
C GLN A 305 -17.59 20.55 -13.80
N VAL A 306 -16.71 19.68 -13.34
CA VAL A 306 -15.27 19.75 -13.63
C VAL A 306 -14.96 19.16 -15.02
N VAL A 307 -15.67 18.09 -15.42
CA VAL A 307 -15.49 17.36 -16.67
C VAL A 307 -16.82 17.35 -17.44
N PRO A 308 -17.27 18.49 -17.98
CA PRO A 308 -18.58 18.60 -18.65
C PRO A 308 -18.66 17.78 -19.94
N SER A 309 -17.53 17.48 -20.57
CA SER A 309 -17.46 16.69 -21.81
C SER A 309 -16.06 16.13 -22.03
N GLY A 310 -15.98 15.01 -22.75
CA GLY A 310 -14.71 14.35 -23.10
C GLY A 310 -14.09 13.55 -21.96
N PRO A 311 -12.86 13.04 -22.16
CA PRO A 311 -12.15 12.24 -21.17
C PRO A 311 -11.59 13.11 -20.03
N VAL A 312 -11.36 12.48 -18.87
CA VAL A 312 -10.61 13.11 -17.78
C VAL A 312 -9.17 13.37 -18.22
N THR A 313 -8.65 14.54 -17.89
CA THR A 313 -7.26 14.96 -18.18
C THR A 313 -6.55 15.36 -16.89
N GLY A 314 -5.22 15.53 -16.93
CA GLY A 314 -4.43 15.99 -15.78
C GLY A 314 -4.93 17.29 -15.17
N GLU A 315 -5.46 18.23 -15.98
CA GLU A 315 -5.97 19.52 -15.52
C GLU A 315 -7.24 19.43 -14.66
N HIS A 316 -7.95 18.30 -14.74
CA HIS A 316 -9.16 18.05 -13.96
C HIS A 316 -8.85 17.52 -12.55
N ILE A 317 -7.72 16.81 -12.37
CA ILE A 317 -7.43 16.02 -11.16
C ILE A 317 -7.48 16.88 -9.89
N ASP A 318 -6.79 18.02 -9.89
CA ASP A 318 -6.71 18.90 -8.71
C ASP A 318 -8.03 19.63 -8.41
N LYS A 319 -9.00 19.60 -9.34
CA LYS A 319 -10.33 20.21 -9.20
C LYS A 319 -11.36 19.25 -8.62
N LEU A 320 -11.07 17.95 -8.56
CA LEU A 320 -11.95 16.90 -8.05
C LEU A 320 -11.81 16.76 -6.52
N VAL A 321 -12.16 17.81 -5.81
CA VAL A 321 -11.95 17.95 -4.35
C VAL A 321 -12.79 16.96 -3.55
N THR A 322 -14.07 16.76 -3.92
CA THR A 322 -14.97 15.80 -3.24
C THR A 322 -14.49 14.37 -3.48
N VAL A 323 -14.05 14.05 -4.70
CA VAL A 323 -13.47 12.74 -5.03
C VAL A 323 -12.24 12.48 -4.17
N GLN A 324 -11.35 13.47 -4.01
CA GLN A 324 -10.17 13.36 -3.17
C GLN A 324 -10.54 13.15 -1.69
N GLN A 325 -11.53 13.86 -1.15
CA GLN A 325 -12.01 13.69 0.22
C GLN A 325 -12.49 12.24 0.47
N VAL A 326 -13.32 11.72 -0.44
CA VAL A 326 -13.85 10.35 -0.35
C VAL A 326 -12.72 9.31 -0.42
N LEU A 327 -11.77 9.48 -1.34
CA LEU A 327 -10.62 8.59 -1.47
C LEU A 327 -9.75 8.61 -0.22
N THR A 328 -9.44 9.80 0.30
CA THR A 328 -8.60 9.97 1.50
C THR A 328 -9.26 9.37 2.74
N GLU A 329 -10.57 9.59 2.94
CA GLU A 329 -11.32 8.99 4.05
C GLU A 329 -11.41 7.46 3.91
N SER A 330 -11.54 6.95 2.68
CA SER A 330 -11.52 5.52 2.41
C SER A 330 -10.18 4.89 2.81
N MET A 331 -9.05 5.52 2.46
CA MET A 331 -7.72 5.07 2.86
C MET A 331 -7.47 5.23 4.36
N ARG A 332 -8.09 6.22 5.03
CA ARG A 332 -8.04 6.31 6.48
C ARG A 332 -8.69 5.08 7.13
N LEU A 333 -9.89 4.73 6.68
CA LEU A 333 -10.63 3.59 7.23
C LEU A 333 -10.05 2.24 6.79
N PHE A 334 -9.56 2.14 5.57
CA PHE A 334 -9.01 0.91 4.99
C PHE A 334 -7.65 1.20 4.33
N PRO A 335 -6.61 1.47 5.15
CA PRO A 335 -5.29 1.74 4.61
C PRO A 335 -4.75 0.52 3.86
N PRO A 336 -4.26 0.69 2.61
CA PRO A 336 -3.70 -0.41 1.81
C PRO A 336 -2.51 -1.10 2.50
N LEU A 337 -1.75 -0.35 3.29
CA LEU A 337 -0.70 -0.86 4.16
C LEU A 337 -1.14 -0.67 5.63
N PRO A 338 -1.75 -1.68 6.28
CA PRO A 338 -2.36 -1.50 7.59
C PRO A 338 -1.35 -1.46 8.76
N VAL A 339 -0.15 -1.97 8.57
CA VAL A 339 0.92 -2.00 9.58
C VAL A 339 2.27 -1.83 8.90
N MET A 340 3.10 -0.95 9.42
CA MET A 340 4.53 -0.88 9.14
C MET A 340 5.31 -1.38 10.35
N SER A 341 6.54 -1.82 10.13
CA SER A 341 7.41 -2.26 11.22
C SER A 341 8.85 -1.78 11.05
N ARG A 342 9.51 -1.66 12.19
CA ARG A 342 10.93 -1.41 12.38
C ARG A 342 11.42 -2.35 13.49
N TYR A 343 12.68 -2.34 13.82
CA TYR A 343 13.19 -2.96 15.04
C TYR A 343 14.15 -2.01 15.76
N ALA A 344 14.28 -2.16 17.07
CA ALA A 344 15.28 -1.43 17.83
C ALA A 344 16.65 -2.08 17.58
N ALA A 345 17.60 -1.35 16.98
CA ALA A 345 18.94 -1.88 16.70
C ALA A 345 19.76 -2.05 17.97
N GLU A 346 19.51 -1.20 18.96
CA GLU A 346 20.16 -1.17 20.27
C GLU A 346 19.12 -0.94 21.37
N ASP A 347 19.54 -0.98 22.63
CA ASP A 347 18.69 -0.61 23.75
C ASP A 347 18.37 0.88 23.70
N VAL A 348 17.10 1.25 23.63
CA VAL A 348 16.66 2.63 23.46
C VAL A 348 15.58 3.01 24.48
N GLU A 349 15.52 4.29 24.80
CA GLU A 349 14.40 4.88 25.53
C GLU A 349 13.48 5.63 24.56
N LEU A 350 12.17 5.34 24.61
CA LEU A 350 11.14 6.00 23.81
C LEU A 350 9.97 6.36 24.72
N ALA A 351 9.68 7.66 24.87
CA ALA A 351 8.62 8.20 25.72
C ALA A 351 8.65 7.67 27.18
N GLY A 352 9.82 7.51 27.77
CA GLY A 352 10.02 7.03 29.14
C GLY A 352 9.95 5.50 29.28
N GLU A 353 9.70 4.76 28.21
CA GLU A 353 9.74 3.31 28.19
C GLU A 353 11.08 2.79 27.68
N TYR A 354 11.67 1.85 28.42
CA TYR A 354 12.89 1.16 28.01
C TYR A 354 12.54 0.03 27.03
N ILE A 355 13.13 0.08 25.84
CA ILE A 355 12.95 -0.86 24.75
C ILE A 355 14.28 -1.56 24.48
N LYS A 356 14.31 -2.88 24.60
CA LYS A 356 15.51 -3.68 24.35
C LYS A 356 15.82 -3.80 22.87
N ALA A 357 17.09 -3.93 22.55
CA ALA A 357 17.57 -4.31 21.22
C ALA A 357 16.83 -5.56 20.70
N GLY A 358 16.50 -5.55 19.41
CA GLY A 358 15.74 -6.62 18.77
C GLY A 358 14.22 -6.59 19.01
N THR A 359 13.70 -5.62 19.79
CA THR A 359 12.24 -5.44 19.93
C THR A 359 11.65 -4.94 18.60
N LEU A 360 10.56 -5.57 18.17
CA LEU A 360 9.80 -5.12 16.99
C LEU A 360 9.07 -3.82 17.33
N ILE A 361 9.26 -2.79 16.53
CA ILE A 361 8.54 -1.51 16.62
C ILE A 361 7.41 -1.56 15.59
N GLY A 362 6.20 -1.75 16.06
CA GLY A 362 5.01 -1.78 15.21
C GLY A 362 4.39 -0.39 15.06
N LEU A 363 4.18 0.05 13.83
CA LEU A 363 3.46 1.26 13.46
C LEU A 363 2.13 0.85 12.84
N PRO A 364 1.07 0.67 13.64
CA PRO A 364 -0.20 0.11 13.18
C PRO A 364 -1.06 1.22 12.53
N ILE A 365 -0.83 1.50 11.26
CA ILE A 365 -1.50 2.57 10.50
C ILE A 365 -3.02 2.47 10.62
N TYR A 366 -3.57 1.26 10.50
CA TYR A 366 -5.00 1.00 10.71
C TYR A 366 -5.51 1.50 12.08
N VAL A 367 -4.69 1.34 13.13
CA VAL A 367 -5.03 1.77 14.50
C VAL A 367 -4.81 3.27 14.67
N ILE A 368 -3.69 3.81 14.15
CA ILE A 368 -3.41 5.25 14.16
C ILE A 368 -4.58 6.02 13.52
N HIS A 369 -5.06 5.53 12.38
CA HIS A 369 -6.20 6.11 11.67
C HIS A 369 -7.55 5.93 12.39
N ARG A 370 -7.60 5.15 13.46
CA ARG A 370 -8.78 4.91 14.32
C ARG A 370 -8.54 5.23 15.79
N HIS A 371 -7.38 5.83 16.10
CA HIS A 371 -7.00 6.09 17.48
C HIS A 371 -7.96 7.07 18.15
N ARG A 372 -8.46 6.69 19.32
CA ARG A 372 -9.56 7.39 20.03
C ARG A 372 -9.22 8.81 20.51
N LYS A 373 -7.93 9.10 20.67
CA LYS A 373 -7.44 10.45 21.04
C LYS A 373 -7.03 11.30 19.83
N LEU A 374 -6.90 10.69 18.63
CA LEU A 374 -6.47 11.41 17.43
C LEU A 374 -7.63 11.78 16.50
N TRP A 375 -8.74 11.05 16.57
CA TRP A 375 -9.87 11.23 15.65
C TRP A 375 -11.19 11.27 16.42
N ASP A 376 -12.02 12.25 16.13
CA ASP A 376 -13.40 12.28 16.59
C ASP A 376 -14.23 11.26 15.82
N ASP A 377 -15.01 10.43 16.53
CA ASP A 377 -15.80 9.34 15.94
C ASP A 377 -15.03 8.56 14.85
N PRO A 378 -13.90 7.93 15.22
CA PRO A 378 -12.91 7.41 14.26
C PRO A 378 -13.41 6.28 13.38
N ASP A 379 -14.50 5.60 13.74
CA ASP A 379 -15.04 4.48 12.97
C ASP A 379 -16.09 4.92 11.94
N ARG A 380 -16.54 6.18 11.99
CA ARG A 380 -17.51 6.75 11.05
C ARG A 380 -16.82 7.11 9.74
N PHE A 381 -17.48 6.78 8.62
CA PHE A 381 -17.10 7.29 7.31
C PHE A 381 -17.58 8.73 7.15
N ASP A 382 -16.66 9.67 7.16
CA ASP A 382 -16.93 11.10 7.05
C ASP A 382 -15.86 11.82 6.21
N PRO A 383 -16.00 11.83 4.88
CA PRO A 383 -15.08 12.53 3.99
C PRO A 383 -14.90 14.02 4.27
N SER A 384 -15.87 14.65 4.99
CA SER A 384 -15.77 16.07 5.35
C SER A 384 -14.59 16.40 6.28
N ARG A 385 -13.96 15.40 6.90
CA ARG A 385 -12.73 15.53 7.68
C ARG A 385 -11.59 16.12 6.85
N PHE A 386 -11.56 15.77 5.56
CA PHE A 386 -10.55 16.19 4.59
C PHE A 386 -11.03 17.33 3.69
N ALA A 387 -12.06 18.07 4.13
CA ALA A 387 -12.48 19.29 3.44
C ALA A 387 -11.39 20.35 3.54
N PRO A 388 -11.20 21.19 2.49
CA PRO A 388 -10.25 22.28 2.53
C PRO A 388 -10.38 23.14 3.78
N GLY A 389 -9.27 23.30 4.52
CA GLY A 389 -9.19 24.05 5.76
C GLY A 389 -9.55 23.27 7.04
N ARG A 390 -10.06 22.04 6.95
CA ARG A 390 -10.27 21.17 8.12
C ARG A 390 -9.08 20.27 8.43
N ASP A 391 -8.31 19.92 7.43
CA ASP A 391 -7.11 19.08 7.51
C ASP A 391 -5.87 19.81 8.07
N VAL A 392 -5.94 21.13 8.25
CA VAL A 392 -4.83 21.97 8.72
C VAL A 392 -4.29 21.58 10.11
N GLY A 393 -5.06 20.82 10.89
CA GLY A 393 -4.65 20.33 12.21
C GLY A 393 -4.07 18.93 12.22
N TYR A 394 -4.15 18.18 11.12
CA TYR A 394 -3.65 16.80 11.09
C TYR A 394 -2.14 16.75 10.86
N SER A 395 -1.45 16.05 11.75
CA SER A 395 -0.04 15.75 11.55
C SER A 395 0.15 14.80 10.36
N ARG A 396 1.21 15.00 9.58
CA ARG A 396 1.62 14.05 8.52
C ARG A 396 1.74 12.60 9.02
N TYR A 397 2.03 12.40 10.31
CA TYR A 397 2.15 11.07 10.91
C TYR A 397 0.88 10.59 11.60
N GLN A 398 -0.19 11.39 11.58
CA GLN A 398 -1.53 11.00 12.01
C GLN A 398 -2.32 10.37 10.85
N PHE A 399 -2.07 10.83 9.63
CA PHE A 399 -2.55 10.24 8.38
C PHE A 399 -1.35 9.92 7.48
N MET A 400 -1.07 8.63 7.29
CA MET A 400 0.08 8.11 6.55
C MET A 400 -0.36 7.27 5.37
#